data_408ba0f94bc3ac810e4b2a9f59a1492d
#
_entry.id   408ba0f94bc3ac810e4b2a9f59a1492d
#
_cell.length_a   1.000
_cell.length_b   1.000
_cell.length_c   1.000
_cell.angle_alpha   90.00
_cell.angle_beta   90.00
_cell.angle_gamma   90.00
#
_symmetry.space_group_name_H-M   'P 1'
#
loop_
_entity.id
_entity.type
_entity.pdbx_description
1 polymer ?
#
loop_
_entity_poly.entity_id
_entity_poly.type
_entity_poly.pdbx_seq_one_letter_code
_entity_poly.pdbx_strand_id
1 'polypeptide(L)'
;MKDIETIEDIELLVNTFYSKVRKDDVIGFFFNDVAKTNWEEHLPKMYLFWRALLFMDIKFDGNPVGAHIPINLQVPMEEHHFDHWVGLWKETVDELFEGETAEDAKNKGQNIAKMMAFKMRQVRM
;
A
#
# COMPACT_ATOMS: atom_id res chain seq x y z
N MET A 1 -15.03 0.23 17.67
CA MET A 1 -14.79 0.16 16.19
C MET A 1 -15.12 -1.25 15.71
N LYS A 2 -15.61 -1.36 14.49
CA LYS A 2 -15.87 -2.65 13.89
C LYS A 2 -14.66 -3.13 13.08
N ASP A 3 -14.70 -4.40 12.65
CA ASP A 3 -13.69 -4.96 11.76
C ASP A 3 -13.95 -4.57 10.29
N ILE A 4 -12.99 -4.89 9.42
CA ILE A 4 -13.13 -4.72 7.96
C ILE A 4 -14.04 -5.84 7.46
N GLU A 5 -15.23 -5.49 7.00
CA GLU A 5 -16.26 -6.48 6.68
C GLU A 5 -16.80 -6.36 5.26
N THR A 6 -16.74 -5.17 4.65
CA THR A 6 -17.36 -4.89 3.36
C THR A 6 -16.36 -4.30 2.37
N ILE A 7 -16.76 -4.28 1.09
CA ILE A 7 -15.97 -3.63 0.04
C ILE A 7 -15.84 -2.14 0.34
N GLU A 8 -16.89 -1.52 0.84
CA GLU A 8 -16.89 -0.10 1.23
C GLU A 8 -15.87 0.17 2.35
N ASP A 9 -15.69 -0.78 3.26
CA ASP A 9 -14.67 -0.68 4.31
C ASP A 9 -13.26 -0.65 3.70
N ILE A 10 -13.00 -1.49 2.70
CA ILE A 10 -11.72 -1.50 1.99
C ILE A 10 -11.50 -0.18 1.28
N GLU A 11 -12.52 0.35 0.60
CA GLU A 11 -12.42 1.64 -0.10
C GLU A 11 -12.11 2.77 0.89
N LEU A 12 -12.78 2.80 2.03
CA LEU A 12 -12.54 3.78 3.07
C LEU A 12 -11.09 3.70 3.58
N LEU A 13 -10.62 2.50 3.87
CA LEU A 13 -9.26 2.27 4.35
C LEU A 13 -8.22 2.75 3.33
N VAL A 14 -8.35 2.34 2.08
CA VAL A 14 -7.43 2.69 1.00
C VAL A 14 -7.43 4.20 0.74
N ASN A 15 -8.62 4.81 0.66
CA ASN A 15 -8.76 6.24 0.40
C ASN A 15 -8.16 7.07 1.54
N THR A 16 -8.41 6.69 2.78
CA THR A 16 -7.86 7.38 3.95
C THR A 16 -6.34 7.27 3.99
N PHE A 17 -5.82 6.09 3.73
CA PHE A 17 -4.39 5.83 3.67
C PHE A 17 -3.70 6.71 2.61
N TYR A 18 -4.18 6.67 1.37
CA TYR A 18 -3.54 7.45 0.31
C TYR A 18 -3.74 8.96 0.44
N SER A 19 -4.80 9.40 1.13
CA SER A 19 -4.93 10.80 1.51
C SER A 19 -3.75 11.25 2.40
N LYS A 20 -3.31 10.38 3.30
CA LYS A 20 -2.12 10.65 4.13
C LYS A 20 -0.83 10.56 3.32
N VAL A 21 -0.69 9.52 2.50
CA VAL A 21 0.51 9.30 1.68
C VAL A 21 0.79 10.49 0.76
N ARG A 22 -0.24 11.00 0.11
CA ARG A 22 -0.10 12.13 -0.84
C ARG A 22 0.44 13.40 -0.18
N LYS A 23 0.25 13.56 1.11
CA LYS A 23 0.69 14.72 1.89
C LYS A 23 1.93 14.43 2.72
N ASP A 24 2.43 13.20 2.66
CA ASP A 24 3.54 12.78 3.50
C ASP A 24 4.89 13.29 2.98
N ASP A 25 5.70 13.84 3.88
CA ASP A 25 6.99 14.46 3.52
C ASP A 25 8.06 13.44 3.13
N VAL A 26 7.91 12.19 3.54
CA VAL A 26 8.93 11.14 3.30
C VAL A 26 8.68 10.38 2.01
N ILE A 27 7.43 9.95 1.77
CA ILE A 27 7.11 9.07 0.64
C ILE A 27 6.16 9.68 -0.39
N GLY A 28 5.53 10.81 -0.09
CA GLY A 28 4.56 11.43 -1.01
C GLY A 28 5.16 11.74 -2.38
N PHE A 29 6.42 12.16 -2.43
CA PHE A 29 7.07 12.54 -3.69
C PHE A 29 7.19 11.38 -4.69
N PHE A 30 7.27 10.12 -4.22
CA PHE A 30 7.31 8.97 -5.13
C PHE A 30 6.04 8.90 -5.97
N PHE A 31 4.91 9.23 -5.37
CA PHE A 31 3.61 9.20 -6.05
C PHE A 31 3.36 10.48 -6.85
N ASN A 32 3.69 11.64 -6.28
CA ASN A 32 3.34 12.94 -6.88
C ASN A 32 4.34 13.36 -7.95
N ASP A 33 5.63 13.18 -7.70
CA ASP A 33 6.69 13.74 -8.55
C ASP A 33 7.37 12.69 -9.44
N VAL A 34 7.62 11.50 -8.93
CA VAL A 34 8.32 10.44 -9.67
C VAL A 34 7.36 9.64 -10.54
N ALA A 35 6.37 9.00 -9.93
CA ALA A 35 5.40 8.18 -10.65
C ALA A 35 4.33 9.01 -11.35
N LYS A 36 4.06 10.22 -10.86
CA LYS A 36 2.99 11.10 -11.34
C LYS A 36 1.67 10.33 -11.42
N THR A 37 1.32 9.72 -10.30
CA THR A 37 0.22 8.76 -10.18
C THR A 37 -1.11 9.34 -10.67
N ASN A 38 -1.78 8.60 -11.55
CA ASN A 38 -3.16 8.86 -11.91
C ASN A 38 -4.05 8.22 -10.85
N TRP A 39 -4.55 9.02 -9.90
CA TRP A 39 -5.30 8.52 -8.76
C TRP A 39 -6.65 7.90 -9.15
N GLU A 40 -7.28 8.37 -10.23
CA GLU A 40 -8.53 7.80 -10.73
C GLU A 40 -8.36 6.35 -11.19
N GLU A 41 -7.18 6.00 -11.70
CA GLU A 41 -6.85 4.64 -12.10
C GLU A 41 -6.22 3.83 -10.97
N HIS A 42 -5.39 4.46 -10.15
CA HIS A 42 -4.63 3.78 -9.09
C HIS A 42 -5.51 3.29 -7.95
N LEU A 43 -6.41 4.15 -7.45
CA LEU A 43 -7.25 3.78 -6.30
C LEU A 43 -8.11 2.55 -6.55
N PRO A 44 -8.82 2.42 -7.69
CA PRO A 44 -9.59 1.20 -7.95
C PRO A 44 -8.73 -0.06 -7.99
N LYS A 45 -7.50 0.02 -8.50
CA LYS A 45 -6.57 -1.11 -8.48
C LYS A 45 -6.20 -1.51 -7.07
N MET A 46 -6.02 -0.54 -6.18
CA MET A 46 -5.69 -0.81 -4.78
C MET A 46 -6.89 -1.40 -4.02
N TYR A 47 -8.10 -0.99 -4.34
CA TYR A 47 -9.31 -1.62 -3.79
C TYR A 47 -9.33 -3.11 -4.12
N LEU A 48 -9.09 -3.46 -5.38
CA LEU A 48 -9.06 -4.85 -5.84
C LEU A 48 -7.90 -5.63 -5.22
N PHE A 49 -6.74 -5.02 -5.13
CA PHE A 49 -5.55 -5.63 -4.51
C PHE A 49 -5.84 -6.03 -3.05
N TRP A 50 -6.33 -5.11 -2.24
CA TRP A 50 -6.59 -5.37 -0.83
C TRP A 50 -7.79 -6.31 -0.63
N ARG A 51 -8.82 -6.20 -1.49
CA ARG A 51 -9.93 -7.16 -1.47
C ARG A 51 -9.44 -8.58 -1.72
N ALA A 52 -8.58 -8.76 -2.71
CA ALA A 52 -8.02 -10.08 -3.02
C ALA A 52 -7.21 -10.63 -1.83
N LEU A 53 -6.42 -9.77 -1.16
CA LEU A 53 -5.61 -10.19 -0.02
C LEU A 53 -6.44 -10.50 1.22
N LEU A 54 -7.45 -9.70 1.52
CA LEU A 54 -8.18 -9.78 2.78
C LEU A 54 -9.41 -10.67 2.71
N PHE A 55 -10.19 -10.58 1.64
CA PHE A 55 -11.42 -11.38 1.48
C PHE A 55 -11.19 -12.64 0.67
N MET A 56 -10.17 -12.64 -0.17
CA MET A 56 -9.81 -13.80 -1.01
C MET A 56 -10.95 -14.29 -1.90
N ASP A 57 -11.87 -13.40 -2.27
CA ASP A 57 -13.03 -13.71 -3.10
C ASP A 57 -12.82 -13.34 -4.57
N ILE A 58 -11.71 -12.65 -4.88
CA ILE A 58 -11.30 -12.31 -6.24
C ILE A 58 -9.81 -12.57 -6.40
N LYS A 59 -9.34 -12.58 -7.64
CA LYS A 59 -7.92 -12.71 -7.97
C LYS A 59 -7.42 -11.36 -8.49
N PHE A 60 -6.26 -10.91 -8.00
CA PHE A 60 -5.63 -9.68 -8.49
C PHE A 60 -4.62 -10.03 -9.57
N ASP A 61 -4.81 -9.48 -10.77
CA ASP A 61 -3.97 -9.78 -11.95
C ASP A 61 -2.80 -8.80 -12.14
N GLY A 62 -2.62 -7.84 -11.25
CA GLY A 62 -1.54 -6.86 -11.37
C GLY A 62 -0.16 -7.40 -11.00
N ASN A 63 0.87 -6.62 -11.31
CA ASN A 63 2.26 -6.93 -10.99
C ASN A 63 2.87 -5.79 -10.18
N PRO A 64 2.66 -5.75 -8.85
CA PRO A 64 3.18 -4.67 -8.02
C PRO A 64 4.70 -4.55 -8.06
N VAL A 65 5.42 -5.66 -8.04
CA VAL A 65 6.89 -5.63 -8.08
C VAL A 65 7.36 -4.97 -9.38
N GLY A 66 6.83 -5.41 -10.52
CA GLY A 66 7.19 -4.86 -11.81
C GLY A 66 6.85 -3.37 -11.93
N ALA A 67 5.73 -2.95 -11.34
CA ALA A 67 5.32 -1.55 -11.37
C ALA A 67 6.27 -0.62 -10.58
N HIS A 68 6.95 -1.13 -9.54
CA HIS A 68 7.86 -0.35 -8.72
C HIS A 68 9.27 -0.24 -9.33
N ILE A 69 9.66 -1.14 -10.20
CA ILE A 69 11.03 -1.17 -10.76
C ILE A 69 11.41 0.14 -11.48
N PRO A 70 10.60 0.69 -12.40
CA PRO A 70 10.96 1.94 -13.07
C PRO A 70 11.13 3.12 -12.12
N ILE A 71 10.30 3.18 -11.08
CA ILE A 71 10.35 4.23 -10.06
C ILE A 71 11.65 4.10 -9.26
N ASN A 72 11.96 2.88 -8.84
CA ASN A 72 13.16 2.55 -8.08
C ASN A 72 14.46 2.84 -8.86
N LEU A 73 14.43 2.73 -10.19
CA LEU A 73 15.58 3.06 -11.02
C LEU A 73 15.78 4.56 -11.19
N GLN A 74 14.71 5.35 -11.07
CA GLN A 74 14.81 6.81 -11.10
C GLN A 74 15.25 7.38 -9.74
N VAL A 75 14.62 6.92 -8.66
CA VAL A 75 14.94 7.33 -7.28
C VAL A 75 14.92 6.07 -6.43
N PRO A 76 16.04 5.71 -5.77
CA PRO A 76 16.09 4.49 -4.97
C PRO A 76 15.00 4.43 -3.92
N MET A 77 14.23 3.34 -3.94
CA MET A 77 13.23 3.05 -2.91
C MET A 77 13.90 2.21 -1.83
N GLU A 78 14.23 2.86 -0.74
CA GLU A 78 15.03 2.27 0.33
C GLU A 78 14.18 1.69 1.45
N GLU A 79 14.79 0.90 2.32
CA GLU A 79 14.09 0.22 3.42
C GLU A 79 13.30 1.20 4.29
N HIS A 80 13.88 2.36 4.62
CA HIS A 80 13.19 3.35 5.46
C HIS A 80 11.92 3.91 4.80
N HIS A 81 11.87 3.95 3.48
CA HIS A 81 10.66 4.37 2.75
C HIS A 81 9.52 3.37 2.96
N PHE A 82 9.84 2.07 2.88
CA PHE A 82 8.85 1.01 3.09
C PHE A 82 8.43 0.93 4.56
N ASP A 83 9.37 1.13 5.49
CA ASP A 83 9.04 1.17 6.92
C ASP A 83 8.09 2.33 7.23
N HIS A 84 8.31 3.47 6.61
CA HIS A 84 7.45 4.63 6.77
C HIS A 84 6.06 4.36 6.20
N TRP A 85 6.00 3.75 5.01
CA TRP A 85 4.75 3.35 4.36
C TRP A 85 3.94 2.43 5.27
N VAL A 86 4.57 1.42 5.84
CA VAL A 86 3.87 0.46 6.71
C VAL A 86 3.41 1.11 8.02
N GLY A 87 4.16 2.07 8.53
CA GLY A 87 3.76 2.84 9.71
C GLY A 87 2.47 3.60 9.45
N LEU A 88 2.37 4.27 8.32
CA LEU A 88 1.15 4.99 7.92
C LEU A 88 -0.02 4.03 7.69
N TRP A 89 0.25 2.86 7.12
CA TRP A 89 -0.78 1.85 6.87
C TRP A 89 -1.37 1.33 8.18
N LYS A 90 -0.51 0.92 9.12
CA LYS A 90 -0.95 0.43 10.44
C LYS A 90 -1.72 1.50 11.21
N GLU A 91 -1.23 2.73 11.20
CA GLU A 91 -1.91 3.86 11.83
C GLU A 91 -3.31 4.03 11.27
N THR A 92 -3.46 3.97 9.95
CA THR A 92 -4.75 4.14 9.29
C THR A 92 -5.71 3.00 9.64
N VAL A 93 -5.24 1.76 9.63
CA VAL A 93 -6.06 0.61 10.04
C VAL A 93 -6.55 0.81 11.47
N ASP A 94 -5.65 1.16 12.40
CA ASP A 94 -5.99 1.33 13.81
C ASP A 94 -6.97 2.48 14.07
N GLU A 95 -6.94 3.52 13.24
CA GLU A 95 -7.90 4.62 13.36
C GLU A 95 -9.31 4.24 12.95
N LEU A 96 -9.45 3.32 11.99
CA LEU A 96 -10.73 3.04 11.35
C LEU A 96 -11.36 1.71 11.76
N PHE A 97 -10.55 0.71 12.10
CA PHE A 97 -11.03 -0.66 12.30
C PHE A 97 -10.32 -1.38 13.44
N GLU A 98 -10.99 -2.43 13.95
CA GLU A 98 -10.48 -3.31 15.01
C GLU A 98 -11.05 -4.71 14.79
N GLY A 99 -10.22 -5.73 14.82
CA GLY A 99 -10.65 -7.13 14.67
C GLY A 99 -9.64 -7.98 13.92
N GLU A 100 -10.04 -9.22 13.61
CA GLU A 100 -9.16 -10.20 12.94
C GLU A 100 -8.72 -9.73 11.55
N THR A 101 -9.63 -9.21 10.76
CA THR A 101 -9.29 -8.73 9.40
C THR A 101 -8.43 -7.49 9.47
N ALA A 102 -8.68 -6.60 10.43
CA ALA A 102 -7.84 -5.42 10.66
C ALA A 102 -6.40 -5.84 11.02
N GLU A 103 -6.24 -6.82 11.90
CA GLU A 103 -4.91 -7.36 12.25
C GLU A 103 -4.24 -8.01 11.05
N ASP A 104 -4.99 -8.76 10.25
CA ASP A 104 -4.50 -9.37 9.02
C ASP A 104 -4.03 -8.32 8.02
N ALA A 105 -4.77 -7.23 7.88
CA ALA A 105 -4.39 -6.11 7.00
C ALA A 105 -3.04 -5.50 7.41
N LYS A 106 -2.83 -5.30 8.71
CA LYS A 106 -1.56 -4.78 9.23
C LYS A 106 -0.40 -5.73 8.97
N ASN A 107 -0.61 -7.03 9.25
CA ASN A 107 0.42 -8.05 9.05
C ASN A 107 0.79 -8.23 7.57
N LYS A 108 -0.21 -8.25 6.69
CA LYS A 108 0.02 -8.37 5.24
C LYS A 108 0.72 -7.13 4.68
N GLY A 109 0.35 -5.94 5.14
CA GLY A 109 1.04 -4.71 4.76
C GLY A 109 2.52 -4.75 5.16
N GLN A 110 2.81 -5.21 6.36
CA GLN A 110 4.19 -5.34 6.83
C GLN A 110 4.99 -6.34 6.01
N ASN A 111 4.41 -7.50 5.71
CA ASN A 111 5.08 -8.54 4.91
C ASN A 111 5.34 -8.06 3.47
N ILE A 112 4.39 -7.36 2.87
CA ILE A 112 4.54 -6.76 1.54
C ILE A 112 5.67 -5.74 1.55
N ALA A 113 5.72 -4.86 2.55
CA ALA A 113 6.76 -3.85 2.66
C ALA A 113 8.15 -4.48 2.76
N LYS A 114 8.31 -5.53 3.56
CA LYS A 114 9.57 -6.25 3.70
C LYS A 114 10.00 -6.91 2.38
N MET A 115 9.06 -7.57 1.72
CA MET A 115 9.31 -8.23 0.44
C MET A 115 9.71 -7.20 -0.62
N MET A 116 9.00 -6.09 -0.70
CA MET A 116 9.28 -5.03 -1.67
C MET A 116 10.63 -4.36 -1.41
N ALA A 117 10.95 -4.07 -0.15
CA ALA A 117 12.25 -3.49 0.21
C ALA A 117 13.40 -4.38 -0.25
N PHE A 118 13.28 -5.68 -0.03
CA PHE A 118 14.26 -6.68 -0.46
C PHE A 118 14.37 -6.71 -2.00
N LYS A 119 13.25 -6.79 -2.70
CA LYS A 119 13.22 -6.84 -4.17
C LYS A 119 13.81 -5.58 -4.80
N MET A 120 13.45 -4.41 -4.29
CA MET A 120 13.95 -3.15 -4.84
C MET A 120 15.45 -2.98 -4.59
N ARG A 121 15.94 -3.45 -3.45
CA ARG A 121 17.36 -3.47 -3.17
C ARG A 121 18.12 -4.38 -4.16
N GLN A 122 17.58 -5.56 -4.46
CA GLN A 122 18.19 -6.49 -5.42
C GLN A 122 18.29 -5.86 -6.82
N VAL A 123 17.26 -5.14 -7.25
CA VAL A 123 17.24 -4.50 -8.57
C VAL A 123 18.36 -3.45 -8.70
N ARG A 124 18.72 -2.78 -7.60
CA ARG A 124 19.77 -1.74 -7.61
C ARG A 124 21.20 -2.29 -7.47
N MET A 125 21.34 -3.56 -7.14
CA MET A 125 22.66 -4.17 -6.91
C MET A 125 23.39 -4.52 -8.20
#